data_4b2f37f93beb2a5efbb589edccb081aa
#
_entry.id   4b2f37f93beb2a5efbb589edccb081aa
#
_cell.length_a   1.000
_cell.length_b   1.000
_cell.length_c   1.000
_cell.angle_alpha   90.00
_cell.angle_beta   90.00
_cell.angle_gamma   90.00
#
_symmetry.space_group_name_H-M   'P 1'
#
loop_
_entity.id
_entity.type
_entity.pdbx_description
1 polymer ?
#
loop_
_entity_poly.entity_id
_entity_poly.type
_entity_poly.pdbx_seq_one_letter_code
_entity_poly.pdbx_strand_id
1 'polypeptide(L)'
;MLSADGTPLLIGGELIGKGGAGVFSTVNPATEEELGHAANADAADMDAAIAAARTAFDTTDWSRDHAFRAHCLTQLRTALQDHVEQLREITIAEAGAPIMFTRGPQLEGPIADLDFAAKLAETYSWETDLGV
;
A
#
# COMPACT_ATOMS: atom_id res chain seq x y z
N MET A 1 15.65 -4.46 -6.54
CA MET A 1 15.57 -5.76 -7.23
C MET A 1 14.47 -6.54 -6.52
N LEU A 2 13.45 -6.98 -7.24
CA LEU A 2 12.39 -7.81 -6.67
C LEU A 2 13.00 -9.14 -6.23
N SER A 3 12.48 -9.73 -5.14
CA SER A 3 13.00 -10.99 -4.62
C SER A 3 12.76 -12.13 -5.63
N ALA A 4 13.73 -13.01 -5.81
CA ALA A 4 13.57 -14.23 -6.61
C ALA A 4 12.44 -15.15 -6.07
N ASP A 5 12.15 -15.04 -4.77
CA ASP A 5 11.07 -15.78 -4.10
C ASP A 5 9.69 -15.14 -4.27
N GLY A 6 9.62 -14.00 -4.95
CA GLY A 6 8.41 -13.23 -5.17
C GLY A 6 8.10 -12.21 -4.07
N THR A 7 7.28 -11.20 -4.41
CA THR A 7 6.73 -10.25 -3.45
C THR A 7 5.53 -10.88 -2.75
N PRO A 8 5.55 -11.04 -1.41
CA PRO A 8 4.48 -11.70 -0.66
C PRO A 8 3.21 -10.86 -0.57
N LEU A 9 2.08 -11.50 -0.27
CA LEU A 9 0.87 -10.84 0.23
C LEU A 9 1.07 -10.44 1.69
N LEU A 10 0.46 -9.34 2.11
CA LEU A 10 0.37 -8.94 3.52
C LEU A 10 -1.09 -9.08 3.97
N ILE A 11 -1.38 -10.07 4.82
CA ILE A 11 -2.72 -10.34 5.33
C ILE A 11 -2.66 -10.49 6.86
N GLY A 12 -3.44 -9.69 7.56
CA GLY A 12 -3.50 -9.76 9.03
C GLY A 12 -2.18 -9.46 9.75
N GLY A 13 -1.25 -8.75 9.11
CA GLY A 13 0.09 -8.46 9.63
C GLY A 13 1.13 -9.52 9.31
N GLU A 14 0.76 -10.60 8.61
CA GLU A 14 1.66 -11.67 8.21
C GLU A 14 1.99 -11.62 6.71
N LEU A 15 3.25 -11.97 6.35
CA LEU A 15 3.70 -12.08 4.97
C LEU A 15 3.47 -13.51 4.47
N ILE A 16 2.66 -13.64 3.40
CA ILE A 16 2.33 -14.91 2.76
C ILE A 16 3.08 -14.98 1.43
N GLY A 17 4.08 -15.84 1.34
CA GLY A 17 5.00 -15.90 0.22
C GLY A 17 4.40 -16.35 -1.11
N LYS A 18 3.32 -17.14 -1.08
CA LYS A 18 2.57 -17.55 -2.27
C LYS A 18 1.08 -17.35 -2.02
N GLY A 19 0.38 -16.73 -2.95
CA GLY A 19 -1.07 -16.72 -2.93
C GLY A 19 -1.66 -18.08 -3.32
N GLY A 20 -2.94 -18.29 -3.04
CA GLY A 20 -3.65 -19.52 -3.39
C GLY A 20 -3.66 -19.85 -4.88
N ALA A 21 -3.51 -18.84 -5.76
CA ALA A 21 -3.32 -18.99 -7.20
C ALA A 21 -1.83 -19.04 -7.63
N GLY A 22 -0.89 -19.17 -6.67
CA GLY A 22 0.55 -19.30 -6.94
C GLY A 22 1.28 -17.96 -7.02
N VAL A 23 2.06 -17.77 -8.08
CA VAL A 23 2.80 -16.53 -8.37
C VAL A 23 2.64 -16.14 -9.84
N PHE A 24 2.86 -14.87 -10.17
CA PHE A 24 2.96 -14.41 -11.55
C PHE A 24 4.23 -13.59 -11.75
N SER A 25 4.76 -13.61 -12.99
CA SER A 25 5.92 -12.80 -13.36
C SER A 25 5.54 -11.35 -13.56
N THR A 26 6.42 -10.44 -13.12
CA THR A 26 6.40 -9.04 -13.48
C THR A 26 7.43 -8.78 -14.57
N VAL A 27 7.09 -7.98 -15.56
CA VAL A 27 7.90 -7.76 -16.76
C VAL A 27 8.14 -6.27 -16.94
N ASN A 28 9.36 -5.91 -17.29
CA ASN A 28 9.69 -4.53 -17.68
C ASN A 28 9.03 -4.21 -19.04
N PRO A 29 8.13 -3.22 -19.12
CA PRO A 29 7.40 -2.93 -20.35
C PRO A 29 8.28 -2.32 -21.45
N ALA A 30 9.49 -1.84 -21.14
CA ALA A 30 10.41 -1.26 -22.11
C ALA A 30 11.39 -2.27 -22.72
N THR A 31 11.79 -3.30 -21.94
CA THR A 31 12.78 -4.31 -22.36
C THR A 31 12.20 -5.70 -22.56
N GLU A 32 10.96 -5.93 -22.07
CA GLU A 32 10.30 -7.23 -22.04
C GLU A 32 11.02 -8.29 -21.16
N GLU A 33 12.00 -7.85 -20.37
CA GLU A 33 12.73 -8.74 -19.45
C GLU A 33 11.91 -8.96 -18.17
N GLU A 34 12.00 -10.18 -17.63
CA GLU A 34 11.40 -10.50 -16.34
C GLU A 34 12.14 -9.80 -15.20
N LEU A 35 11.38 -9.09 -14.35
CA LEU A 35 11.89 -8.37 -13.18
C LEU A 35 11.85 -9.22 -11.92
N GLY A 36 10.94 -10.17 -11.84
CA GLY A 36 10.72 -11.05 -10.70
C GLY A 36 9.28 -11.56 -10.66
N HIS A 37 8.85 -11.98 -9.47
CA HIS A 37 7.54 -12.58 -9.26
C HIS A 37 6.76 -11.86 -8.16
N ALA A 38 5.44 -11.95 -8.22
CA ALA A 38 4.56 -11.53 -7.13
C ALA A 38 3.57 -12.66 -6.79
N ALA A 39 3.15 -12.73 -5.54
CA ALA A 39 2.14 -13.67 -5.09
C ALA A 39 0.81 -13.39 -5.80
N ASN A 40 0.18 -14.46 -6.33
CA ASN A 40 -1.10 -14.37 -7.00
C ASN A 40 -2.20 -14.82 -6.04
N ALA A 41 -2.96 -13.86 -5.52
CA ALA A 41 -4.04 -14.12 -4.58
C ALA A 41 -5.23 -14.81 -5.26
N ASP A 42 -5.87 -15.70 -4.54
CA ASP A 42 -7.17 -16.27 -4.92
C ASP A 42 -8.32 -15.70 -4.09
N ALA A 43 -9.52 -16.25 -4.26
CA ALA A 43 -10.70 -15.81 -3.51
C ALA A 43 -10.56 -16.06 -1.98
N ALA A 44 -9.89 -17.13 -1.58
CA ALA A 44 -9.70 -17.44 -0.17
C ALA A 44 -8.72 -16.46 0.50
N ASP A 45 -7.67 -16.03 -0.20
CA ASP A 45 -6.76 -14.98 0.26
C ASP A 45 -7.51 -13.65 0.43
N MET A 46 -8.39 -13.31 -0.50
CA MET A 46 -9.22 -12.11 -0.41
C MET A 46 -10.19 -12.17 0.78
N ASP A 47 -10.87 -13.30 0.98
CA ASP A 47 -11.76 -13.50 2.12
C ASP A 47 -11.00 -13.39 3.45
N ALA A 48 -9.77 -13.94 3.52
CA ALA A 48 -8.91 -13.81 4.69
C ALA A 48 -8.50 -12.34 4.94
N ALA A 49 -8.17 -11.59 3.90
CA ALA A 49 -7.82 -10.16 4.00
C ALA A 49 -9.01 -9.33 4.48
N ILE A 50 -10.21 -9.58 3.96
CA ILE A 50 -11.47 -8.93 4.39
C ILE A 50 -11.76 -9.25 5.86
N ALA A 51 -11.64 -10.51 6.25
CA ALA A 51 -11.87 -10.94 7.63
C ALA A 51 -10.87 -10.29 8.60
N ALA A 52 -9.59 -10.21 8.23
CA ALA A 52 -8.56 -9.55 9.02
C ALA A 52 -8.84 -8.04 9.18
N ALA A 53 -9.20 -7.35 8.09
CA ALA A 53 -9.56 -5.95 8.12
C ALA A 53 -10.82 -5.69 8.99
N ARG A 54 -11.85 -6.56 8.88
CA ARG A 54 -13.06 -6.49 9.68
C ARG A 54 -12.76 -6.69 11.17
N THR A 55 -11.93 -7.69 11.49
CA THR A 55 -11.50 -7.95 12.87
C THR A 55 -10.76 -6.75 13.45
N ALA A 56 -9.80 -6.20 12.71
CA ALA A 56 -9.06 -5.01 13.16
C ALA A 56 -9.99 -3.82 13.45
N PHE A 57 -10.96 -3.58 12.57
CA PHE A 57 -11.94 -2.50 12.75
C PHE A 57 -12.84 -2.70 13.99
N ASP A 58 -13.27 -3.94 14.27
CA ASP A 58 -14.22 -4.24 15.36
C ASP A 58 -13.52 -4.38 16.72
N THR A 59 -12.27 -4.85 16.76
CA THR A 59 -11.60 -5.25 18.01
C THR A 59 -10.49 -4.30 18.46
N THR A 60 -10.14 -3.30 17.64
CA THR A 60 -9.13 -2.29 17.99
C THR A 60 -9.73 -0.89 18.02
N ASP A 61 -8.95 0.08 18.51
CA ASP A 61 -9.35 1.49 18.49
C ASP A 61 -9.27 2.15 17.09
N TRP A 62 -8.90 1.39 16.06
CA TRP A 62 -8.76 1.91 14.69
C TRP A 62 -9.98 2.66 14.19
N SER A 63 -11.19 2.17 14.49
CA SER A 63 -12.44 2.81 14.05
C SER A 63 -12.76 4.12 14.78
N ARG A 64 -12.17 4.38 15.95
CA ARG A 64 -12.52 5.49 16.85
C ARG A 64 -11.37 6.46 17.08
N ASP A 65 -10.13 5.98 17.13
CA ASP A 65 -8.94 6.80 17.36
C ASP A 65 -8.46 7.43 16.05
N HIS A 66 -8.96 8.62 15.76
CA HIS A 66 -8.63 9.37 14.55
C HIS A 66 -7.18 9.89 14.59
N ALA A 67 -6.66 10.23 15.77
CA ALA A 67 -5.27 10.64 15.95
C ALA A 67 -4.30 9.49 15.68
N PHE A 68 -4.64 8.27 16.13
CA PHE A 68 -3.87 7.08 15.81
C PHE A 68 -3.82 6.81 14.30
N ARG A 69 -4.94 6.94 13.58
CA ARG A 69 -4.96 6.80 12.11
C ARG A 69 -4.09 7.84 11.42
N ALA A 70 -4.15 9.10 11.85
CA ALA A 70 -3.30 10.16 11.33
C ALA A 70 -1.82 9.89 11.59
N HIS A 71 -1.48 9.38 12.78
CA HIS A 71 -0.14 8.95 13.13
C HIS A 71 0.37 7.84 12.21
N CYS A 72 -0.45 6.80 11.96
CA CYS A 72 -0.09 5.71 11.04
C CYS A 72 0.16 6.22 9.60
N LEU A 73 -0.67 7.13 9.10
CA LEU A 73 -0.47 7.75 7.78
C LEU A 73 0.83 8.55 7.71
N THR A 74 1.16 9.29 8.77
CA THR A 74 2.42 10.04 8.88
C THR A 74 3.62 9.10 8.90
N GLN A 75 3.56 8.00 9.64
CA GLN A 75 4.62 6.98 9.65
C GLN A 75 4.78 6.34 8.27
N LEU A 76 3.69 5.98 7.59
CA LEU A 76 3.72 5.45 6.23
C LEU A 76 4.40 6.44 5.27
N ARG A 77 3.99 7.71 5.31
CA ARG A 77 4.60 8.76 4.49
C ARG A 77 6.11 8.85 4.72
N THR A 78 6.54 8.88 5.98
CA THR A 78 7.97 8.94 6.32
C THR A 78 8.72 7.73 5.76
N ALA A 79 8.19 6.51 5.97
CA ALA A 79 8.81 5.30 5.46
C ALA A 79 8.92 5.29 3.91
N LEU A 80 7.87 5.74 3.20
CA LEU A 80 7.91 5.85 1.74
C LEU A 80 8.93 6.91 1.28
N GLN A 81 9.05 8.01 2.02
CA GLN A 81 10.02 9.09 1.73
C GLN A 81 11.48 8.62 1.92
N ASP A 82 11.74 7.86 2.98
CA ASP A 82 13.06 7.30 3.27
C ASP A 82 13.52 6.30 2.19
N HIS A 83 12.56 5.69 1.50
CA HIS A 83 12.81 4.71 0.42
C HIS A 83 12.50 5.25 -0.99
N VAL A 84 12.35 6.57 -1.16
CA VAL A 84 11.83 7.16 -2.41
C VAL A 84 12.67 6.80 -3.65
N GLU A 85 13.99 6.75 -3.54
CA GLU A 85 14.85 6.41 -4.68
C GLU A 85 14.74 4.93 -5.07
N GLN A 86 14.63 4.04 -4.09
CA GLN A 86 14.37 2.62 -4.35
C GLN A 86 13.01 2.40 -5.00
N LEU A 87 11.98 3.08 -4.51
CA LEU A 87 10.64 3.05 -5.10
C LEU A 87 10.64 3.62 -6.52
N ARG A 88 11.43 4.65 -6.78
CA ARG A 88 11.60 5.25 -8.10
C ARG A 88 12.16 4.25 -9.11
N GLU A 89 13.22 3.54 -8.73
CA GLU A 89 13.81 2.51 -9.58
C GLU A 89 12.79 1.42 -9.93
N ILE A 90 12.04 0.95 -8.94
CA ILE A 90 10.99 -0.06 -9.14
C ILE A 90 9.87 0.49 -10.04
N THR A 91 9.40 1.71 -9.79
CA THR A 91 8.33 2.34 -10.59
C THR A 91 8.74 2.51 -12.05
N ILE A 92 9.98 2.89 -12.30
CA ILE A 92 10.51 2.98 -13.67
C ILE A 92 10.57 1.59 -14.33
N ALA A 93 11.05 0.59 -13.60
CA ALA A 93 11.22 -0.76 -14.13
C ALA A 93 9.87 -1.46 -14.41
N GLU A 94 8.91 -1.38 -13.48
CA GLU A 94 7.64 -2.10 -13.59
C GLU A 94 6.58 -1.36 -14.43
N ALA A 95 6.51 -0.04 -14.31
CA ALA A 95 5.49 0.76 -15.00
C ALA A 95 6.00 1.45 -16.28
N GLY A 96 7.29 1.38 -16.57
CA GLY A 96 7.89 2.12 -17.69
C GLY A 96 7.81 3.64 -17.51
N ALA A 97 7.70 4.11 -16.26
CA ALA A 97 7.48 5.51 -15.97
C ALA A 97 8.69 6.37 -16.34
N PRO A 98 8.53 7.47 -17.09
CA PRO A 98 9.62 8.42 -17.30
C PRO A 98 10.08 9.01 -15.96
N ILE A 99 11.40 9.06 -15.73
CA ILE A 99 11.99 9.51 -14.47
C ILE A 99 11.45 10.86 -13.98
N MET A 100 11.16 11.79 -14.88
CA MET A 100 10.64 13.10 -14.53
C MET A 100 9.23 13.04 -13.93
N PHE A 101 8.40 12.06 -14.32
CA PHE A 101 7.07 11.89 -13.74
C PHE A 101 7.11 11.24 -12.36
N THR A 102 8.14 10.45 -12.05
CA THR A 102 8.33 9.89 -10.71
C THR A 102 8.76 10.96 -9.69
N ARG A 103 9.31 12.09 -10.15
CA ARG A 103 9.59 13.27 -9.31
C ARG A 103 8.37 14.18 -9.07
N GLY A 104 7.20 13.74 -9.51
CA GLY A 104 5.93 14.45 -9.38
C GLY A 104 4.77 13.47 -9.27
N PRO A 105 3.86 13.45 -10.27
CA PRO A 105 2.53 12.83 -10.13
C PRO A 105 2.55 11.30 -9.97
N GLN A 106 3.63 10.60 -10.31
CA GLN A 106 3.66 9.15 -10.27
C GLN A 106 4.29 8.55 -9.01
N LEU A 107 5.02 9.36 -8.20
CA LEU A 107 5.61 8.87 -6.96
C LEU A 107 5.64 9.94 -5.87
N GLU A 108 6.41 11.03 -6.04
CA GLU A 108 6.62 12.01 -4.96
C GLU A 108 5.34 12.77 -4.60
N GLY A 109 4.51 13.09 -5.59
CA GLY A 109 3.22 13.74 -5.36
C GLY A 109 2.30 12.90 -4.47
N PRO A 110 1.96 11.65 -4.85
CA PRO A 110 1.16 10.75 -4.01
C PRO A 110 1.72 10.54 -2.60
N ILE A 111 3.05 10.47 -2.43
CA ILE A 111 3.67 10.40 -1.09
C ILE A 111 3.40 11.67 -0.29
N ALA A 112 3.52 12.84 -0.92
CA ALA A 112 3.23 14.12 -0.26
C ALA A 112 1.74 14.27 0.09
N ASP A 113 0.83 13.76 -0.73
CA ASP A 113 -0.62 13.84 -0.52
C ASP A 113 -1.09 13.07 0.72
N LEU A 114 -0.29 12.14 1.26
CA LEU A 114 -0.58 11.50 2.54
C LEU A 114 -0.68 12.49 3.71
N ASP A 115 -0.01 13.65 3.65
CA ASP A 115 -0.18 14.71 4.64
C ASP A 115 -1.60 15.27 4.68
N PHE A 116 -2.23 15.40 3.52
CA PHE A 116 -3.62 15.82 3.44
C PHE A 116 -4.55 14.79 4.10
N ALA A 117 -4.36 13.51 3.79
CA ALA A 117 -5.16 12.44 4.38
C ALA A 117 -4.96 12.34 5.90
N ALA A 118 -3.73 12.50 6.40
CA ALA A 118 -3.42 12.50 7.82
C ALA A 118 -4.12 13.66 8.55
N LYS A 119 -4.02 14.88 8.02
CA LYS A 119 -4.70 16.06 8.57
C LYS A 119 -6.22 15.92 8.52
N LEU A 120 -6.76 15.39 7.42
CA LEU A 120 -8.19 15.15 7.29
C LEU A 120 -8.70 14.14 8.32
N ALA A 121 -7.93 13.08 8.60
CA ALA A 121 -8.29 12.08 9.61
C ALA A 121 -8.49 12.70 11.00
N GLU A 122 -7.71 13.73 11.36
CA GLU A 122 -7.81 14.43 12.65
C GLU A 122 -8.94 15.47 12.68
N THR A 123 -9.20 16.14 11.57
CA THR A 123 -10.04 17.35 11.54
C THR A 123 -11.44 17.12 10.98
N TYR A 124 -11.69 16.00 10.34
CA TYR A 124 -12.98 15.68 9.74
C TYR A 124 -14.03 15.41 10.82
N SER A 125 -15.22 15.93 10.64
CA SER A 125 -16.37 15.63 11.51
C SER A 125 -16.93 14.25 11.15
N TRP A 126 -16.47 13.22 11.88
CA TRP A 126 -16.87 11.83 11.66
C TRP A 126 -18.30 11.52 12.10
N GLU A 127 -18.86 12.36 12.95
CA GLU A 127 -20.21 12.22 13.47
C GLU A 127 -21.01 13.48 13.17
N THR A 128 -22.25 13.30 12.76
CA THR A 128 -23.21 14.41 12.55
C THR A 128 -24.44 14.11 13.37
N ASP A 129 -24.77 15.00 14.30
CA ASP A 129 -26.03 14.95 15.02
C ASP A 129 -27.16 15.32 14.04
N LEU A 130 -28.11 14.40 13.85
CA LEU A 130 -29.25 14.60 12.96
C LEU A 130 -30.43 15.30 13.68
N GLY A 131 -30.26 15.64 14.94
CA GLY A 131 -31.31 16.19 15.78
C GLY A 131 -32.36 15.14 16.20
N VAL A 132 -33.17 15.46 17.18
CA VAL A 132 -34.36 14.68 17.61
C VAL A 132 -35.58 15.48 17.25
#